data_e227da2cf26798b60ffcb0e031f5bce6
#
_entry.id   e227da2cf26798b60ffcb0e031f5bce6
#
_cell.length_a   1.000
_cell.length_b   1.000
_cell.length_c   1.000
_cell.angle_alpha   90.00
_cell.angle_beta   90.00
_cell.angle_gamma   90.00
#
_symmetry.space_group_name_H-M   'P 1'
#
loop_
_entity.id
_entity.type
_entity.pdbx_description
1 polymer ?
#
loop_
_entity_poly.entity_id
_entity_poly.type
_entity_poly.pdbx_seq_one_letter_code
_entity_poly.pdbx_strand_id
1 'polypeptide(L)'
;MKALDLLPSALIGAVASARSMTPMAALAAAELAHKPLPGRVFLLNRPLFKFGALAMGVGELLGDKMKTAPDRTVFLGLLARVMSAGIAGAALAPRGKEKLGAGLAVGTAVPLAYLTLSGRKKAMARIGQTKSGLIEDALIVAAGALVVGLTVARFSRR
;
A
#
# COMPACT_ATOMS: atom_id res chain seq x y z
N MET A 1 -8.95 2.46 -24.01
CA MET A 1 -8.53 2.32 -22.60
C MET A 1 -8.47 3.71 -21.99
N LYS A 2 -9.20 3.98 -20.93
CA LYS A 2 -9.19 5.29 -20.27
C LYS A 2 -8.01 5.32 -19.28
N ALA A 3 -7.28 6.45 -19.23
CA ALA A 3 -6.19 6.65 -18.24
C ALA A 3 -6.64 6.35 -16.79
N LEU A 4 -7.92 6.54 -16.51
CA LEU A 4 -8.60 6.22 -15.26
C LEU A 4 -8.54 4.73 -14.85
N ASP A 5 -8.27 3.81 -15.78
CA ASP A 5 -8.18 2.38 -15.45
C ASP A 5 -6.87 2.04 -14.70
N LEU A 6 -5.85 2.90 -14.75
CA LEU A 6 -4.60 2.77 -14.00
C LEU A 6 -4.55 3.64 -12.74
N LEU A 7 -5.56 4.47 -12.50
CA LEU A 7 -5.63 5.31 -11.30
C LEU A 7 -5.51 4.51 -9.99
N PRO A 8 -6.14 3.33 -9.83
CA PRO A 8 -5.97 2.52 -8.63
C PRO A 8 -4.51 2.15 -8.35
N SER A 9 -3.72 1.87 -9.41
CA SER A 9 -2.29 1.55 -9.27
C SER A 9 -1.48 2.75 -8.75
N ALA A 10 -1.76 3.96 -9.23
CA ALA A 10 -1.12 5.17 -8.71
C ALA A 10 -1.53 5.45 -7.25
N LEU A 11 -2.82 5.32 -6.94
CA LEU A 11 -3.34 5.56 -5.58
C LEU A 11 -2.80 4.56 -4.56
N ILE A 12 -2.66 3.29 -4.92
CA ILE A 12 -2.07 2.30 -4.01
C ILE A 12 -0.58 2.56 -3.78
N GLY A 13 0.12 3.12 -4.75
CA GLY A 13 1.48 3.64 -4.59
C GLY A 13 1.56 4.77 -3.57
N ALA A 14 0.59 5.68 -3.58
CA ALA A 14 0.49 6.72 -2.55
C ALA A 14 0.27 6.14 -1.15
N VAL A 15 -0.54 5.09 -1.01
CA VAL A 15 -0.69 4.35 0.26
C VAL A 15 0.64 3.72 0.69
N ALA A 16 1.36 3.07 -0.24
CA ALA A 16 2.66 2.45 0.02
C ALA A 16 3.73 3.46 0.48
N SER A 17 3.64 4.71 0.05
CA SER A 17 4.58 5.78 0.44
C SER A 17 4.58 6.02 1.95
N ALA A 18 3.43 5.95 2.57
CA ALA A 18 3.28 6.17 4.01
C ALA A 18 3.48 4.87 4.80
N ARG A 19 2.92 3.75 4.32
CA ARG A 19 2.97 2.43 4.97
C ARG A 19 3.29 1.34 3.94
N SER A 20 4.45 0.70 4.08
CA SER A 20 4.95 -0.25 3.09
C SER A 20 4.09 -1.51 2.98
N MET A 21 3.58 -2.05 4.09
CA MET A 21 2.83 -3.30 4.09
C MET A 21 1.31 -3.14 4.00
N THR A 22 0.77 -1.94 4.21
CA THR A 22 -0.68 -1.68 4.11
C THR A 22 -1.28 -2.06 2.75
N PRO A 23 -0.66 -1.76 1.59
CA PRO A 23 -1.17 -2.21 0.30
C PRO A 23 -1.28 -3.72 0.20
N MET A 24 -0.25 -4.43 0.66
CA MET A 24 -0.21 -5.89 0.62
C MET A 24 -1.24 -6.52 1.55
N ALA A 25 -1.40 -5.95 2.75
CA ALA A 25 -2.42 -6.40 3.70
C ALA A 25 -3.85 -6.20 3.16
N ALA A 26 -4.11 -5.05 2.51
CA ALA A 26 -5.41 -4.78 1.89
C ALA A 26 -5.74 -5.76 0.74
N LEU A 27 -4.75 -6.07 -0.11
CA LEU A 27 -4.91 -7.07 -1.16
C LEU A 27 -5.13 -8.48 -0.59
N ALA A 28 -4.34 -8.86 0.42
CA ALA A 28 -4.48 -10.14 1.08
C ALA A 28 -5.87 -10.30 1.73
N ALA A 29 -6.40 -9.25 2.34
CA ALA A 29 -7.74 -9.22 2.90
C ALA A 29 -8.82 -9.40 1.80
N ALA A 30 -8.67 -8.73 0.65
CA ALA A 30 -9.58 -8.89 -0.48
C ALA A 30 -9.56 -10.32 -1.03
N GLU A 31 -8.37 -10.91 -1.19
CA GLU A 31 -8.21 -12.29 -1.63
C GLU A 31 -8.79 -13.32 -0.65
N LEU A 32 -8.61 -13.11 0.66
CA LEU A 32 -9.22 -13.95 1.69
C LEU A 32 -10.75 -13.83 1.72
N ALA A 33 -11.27 -12.66 1.35
CA ALA A 33 -12.71 -12.44 1.15
C ALA A 33 -13.22 -12.95 -0.21
N HIS A 34 -12.42 -13.74 -0.92
CA HIS A 34 -12.74 -14.29 -2.26
C HIS A 34 -13.11 -13.22 -3.30
N LYS A 35 -12.52 -12.02 -3.20
CA LYS A 35 -12.76 -10.94 -4.13
C LYS A 35 -11.73 -10.97 -5.26
N PRO A 36 -12.16 -11.06 -6.54
CA PRO A 36 -11.22 -11.16 -7.66
C PRO A 36 -10.48 -9.85 -7.88
N LEU A 37 -9.17 -9.93 -8.02
CA LEU A 37 -8.32 -8.80 -8.40
C LEU A 37 -8.25 -8.66 -9.93
N PRO A 38 -8.14 -7.44 -10.48
CA PRO A 38 -8.05 -7.21 -11.92
C PRO A 38 -6.79 -7.83 -12.54
N GLY A 39 -5.64 -7.56 -11.95
CA GLY A 39 -4.35 -8.04 -12.42
C GLY A 39 -4.02 -9.45 -11.94
N ARG A 40 -3.19 -10.15 -12.73
CA ARG A 40 -2.73 -11.49 -12.40
C ARG A 40 -1.38 -11.43 -11.67
N VAL A 41 -1.41 -11.56 -10.37
CA VAL A 41 -0.19 -11.67 -9.54
C VAL A 41 -0.21 -13.01 -8.81
N PHE A 42 0.56 -13.97 -9.33
CA PHE A 42 0.61 -15.36 -8.82
C PHE A 42 0.95 -15.44 -7.32
N LEU A 43 1.76 -14.51 -6.85
CA LEU A 43 2.21 -14.47 -5.47
C LEU A 43 1.04 -14.37 -4.49
N LEU A 44 -0.02 -13.61 -4.86
CA LEU A 44 -1.22 -13.40 -4.03
C LEU A 44 -2.09 -14.65 -3.87
N ASN A 45 -1.90 -15.67 -4.72
CA ASN A 45 -2.65 -16.93 -4.60
C ASN A 45 -2.11 -17.83 -3.48
N ARG A 46 -0.88 -17.57 -2.97
CA ARG A 46 -0.24 -18.40 -1.96
C ARG A 46 -0.74 -18.06 -0.56
N PRO A 47 -1.25 -19.04 0.23
CA PRO A 47 -1.74 -18.78 1.59
C PRO A 47 -0.68 -18.15 2.49
N LEU A 48 0.55 -18.65 2.44
CA LEU A 48 1.68 -18.11 3.21
C LEU A 48 1.90 -16.63 2.93
N PHE A 49 1.74 -16.20 1.68
CA PHE A 49 1.90 -14.81 1.30
C PHE A 49 0.77 -13.93 1.85
N LYS A 50 -0.47 -14.41 1.81
CA LYS A 50 -1.63 -13.66 2.34
C LYS A 50 -1.52 -13.44 3.84
N PHE A 51 -1.26 -14.51 4.59
CA PHE A 51 -1.10 -14.40 6.05
C PHE A 51 0.16 -13.63 6.43
N GLY A 52 1.26 -13.82 5.70
CA GLY A 52 2.49 -13.05 5.88
C GLY A 52 2.28 -11.56 5.66
N ALA A 53 1.57 -11.17 4.60
CA ALA A 53 1.25 -9.77 4.31
C ALA A 53 0.40 -9.12 5.41
N LEU A 54 -0.60 -9.84 5.93
CA LEU A 54 -1.41 -9.36 7.05
C LEU A 54 -0.58 -9.22 8.33
N ALA A 55 0.22 -10.22 8.68
CA ALA A 55 1.09 -10.19 9.85
C ALA A 55 2.11 -9.04 9.78
N MET A 56 2.73 -8.85 8.61
CA MET A 56 3.66 -7.74 8.38
C MET A 56 2.97 -6.37 8.42
N GLY A 57 1.74 -6.27 7.90
CA GLY A 57 0.94 -5.06 7.99
C GLY A 57 0.65 -4.67 9.45
N VAL A 58 0.21 -5.63 10.26
CA VAL A 58 -0.01 -5.42 11.70
C VAL A 58 1.31 -5.09 12.40
N GLY A 59 2.39 -5.81 12.09
CA GLY A 59 3.72 -5.57 12.65
C GLY A 59 4.23 -4.17 12.34
N GLU A 60 4.02 -3.66 11.11
CA GLU A 60 4.39 -2.29 10.74
C GLU A 60 3.60 -1.25 11.54
N LEU A 61 2.28 -1.45 11.73
CA LEU A 61 1.44 -0.53 12.51
C LEU A 61 1.86 -0.46 13.99
N LEU A 62 2.30 -1.58 14.55
CA LEU A 62 2.78 -1.64 15.94
C LEU A 62 4.21 -1.10 16.05
N GLY A 63 5.11 -1.55 15.18
CA GLY A 63 6.54 -1.23 15.22
C GLY A 63 6.84 0.26 15.01
N ASP A 64 6.05 0.94 14.19
CA ASP A 64 6.24 2.37 13.90
C ASP A 64 5.95 3.30 15.10
N LYS A 65 5.34 2.79 16.14
CA LYS A 65 5.12 3.52 17.42
C LYS A 65 6.30 3.39 18.38
N MET A 66 7.26 2.53 18.08
CA MET A 66 8.47 2.37 18.90
C MET A 66 9.41 3.55 18.67
N LYS A 67 10.04 4.04 19.76
CA LYS A 67 10.98 5.17 19.71
C LYS A 67 12.22 4.89 18.85
N THR A 68 12.56 3.62 18.64
CA THR A 68 13.71 3.14 17.88
C THR A 68 13.37 2.83 16.42
N ALA A 69 12.15 3.13 15.96
CA ALA A 69 11.75 2.86 14.58
C ALA A 69 12.62 3.65 13.59
N PRO A 70 13.26 3.00 12.60
CA PRO A 70 14.09 3.67 11.62
C PRO A 70 13.24 4.57 10.70
N ASP A 71 13.88 5.60 10.14
CA ASP A 71 13.24 6.49 9.17
C ASP A 71 12.77 5.68 7.92
N ARG A 72 11.64 6.09 7.36
CA ARG A 72 10.98 5.44 6.21
C ARG A 72 11.82 5.45 4.92
N THR A 73 12.80 6.34 4.86
CA THR A 73 13.67 6.54 3.70
C THR A 73 15.00 5.78 3.80
N VAL A 74 15.22 5.01 4.89
CA VAL A 74 16.36 4.08 4.93
C VAL A 74 16.19 3.02 3.85
N PHE A 75 17.31 2.49 3.35
CA PHE A 75 17.34 1.58 2.20
C PHE A 75 16.31 0.43 2.30
N LEU A 76 16.26 -0.29 3.42
CA LEU A 76 15.30 -1.39 3.61
C LEU A 76 13.84 -0.90 3.62
N GLY A 77 13.57 0.27 4.23
CA GLY A 77 12.26 0.86 4.22
C GLY A 77 11.80 1.28 2.83
N LEU A 78 12.71 1.82 2.02
CA LEU A 78 12.43 2.20 0.65
C LEU A 78 12.26 0.96 -0.25
N LEU A 79 13.11 -0.05 -0.09
CA LEU A 79 13.00 -1.32 -0.80
C LEU A 79 11.65 -2.00 -0.53
N ALA A 80 11.22 -2.08 0.73
CA ALA A 80 9.92 -2.63 1.09
C ALA A 80 8.77 -1.88 0.41
N ARG A 81 8.86 -0.54 0.30
CA ARG A 81 7.86 0.29 -0.41
C ARG A 81 7.84 0.00 -1.91
N VAL A 82 8.99 -0.07 -2.54
CA VAL A 82 9.11 -0.36 -3.98
C VAL A 82 8.51 -1.73 -4.28
N MET A 83 8.86 -2.75 -3.50
CA MET A 83 8.34 -4.11 -3.66
C MET A 83 6.82 -4.16 -3.46
N SER A 84 6.33 -3.62 -2.36
CA SER A 84 4.90 -3.60 -2.04
C SER A 84 4.09 -2.80 -3.06
N ALA A 85 4.55 -1.57 -3.39
CA ALA A 85 3.89 -0.74 -4.39
C ALA A 85 3.86 -1.42 -5.76
N GLY A 86 4.97 -2.02 -6.19
CA GLY A 86 5.07 -2.71 -7.47
C GLY A 86 4.09 -3.88 -7.56
N ILE A 87 4.06 -4.75 -6.55
CA ILE A 87 3.14 -5.89 -6.50
C ILE A 87 1.68 -5.42 -6.44
N ALA A 88 1.39 -4.47 -5.57
CA ALA A 88 0.02 -3.97 -5.40
C ALA A 88 -0.46 -3.19 -6.64
N GLY A 89 0.40 -2.39 -7.24
CA GLY A 89 0.08 -1.68 -8.48
C GLY A 89 -0.18 -2.63 -9.65
N ALA A 90 0.57 -3.71 -9.76
CA ALA A 90 0.33 -4.77 -10.74
C ALA A 90 -1.01 -5.48 -10.50
N ALA A 91 -1.32 -5.80 -9.24
CA ALA A 91 -2.55 -6.51 -8.87
C ALA A 91 -3.83 -5.68 -9.14
N LEU A 92 -3.75 -4.36 -9.04
CA LEU A 92 -4.88 -3.45 -9.29
C LEU A 92 -4.95 -2.96 -10.75
N ALA A 93 -3.95 -3.25 -11.57
CA ALA A 93 -3.94 -2.89 -12.98
C ALA A 93 -4.85 -3.82 -13.80
N PRO A 94 -5.42 -3.34 -14.92
CA PRO A 94 -6.11 -4.19 -15.87
C PRO A 94 -5.18 -5.29 -16.41
N ARG A 95 -5.77 -6.43 -16.79
CA ARG A 95 -5.03 -7.56 -17.38
C ARG A 95 -4.18 -7.11 -18.57
N GLY A 96 -2.94 -7.57 -18.62
CA GLY A 96 -1.96 -7.21 -19.64
C GLY A 96 -1.29 -5.84 -19.43
N LYS A 97 -1.62 -5.13 -18.34
CA LYS A 97 -1.04 -3.83 -17.95
C LYS A 97 -0.36 -3.86 -16.58
N GLU A 98 -0.13 -5.05 -16.05
CA GLU A 98 0.44 -5.25 -14.72
C GLU A 98 1.79 -4.52 -14.56
N LYS A 99 2.66 -4.56 -15.58
CA LYS A 99 3.95 -3.85 -15.59
C LYS A 99 3.80 -2.34 -15.50
N LEU A 100 2.81 -1.78 -16.24
CA LEU A 100 2.52 -0.34 -16.20
C LEU A 100 1.95 0.05 -14.83
N GLY A 101 1.04 -0.77 -14.27
CA GLY A 101 0.51 -0.55 -12.93
C GLY A 101 1.60 -0.59 -11.87
N ALA A 102 2.51 -1.56 -11.95
CA ALA A 102 3.67 -1.62 -11.06
C ALA A 102 4.55 -0.36 -11.16
N GLY A 103 4.89 0.04 -12.39
CA GLY A 103 5.71 1.24 -12.64
C GLY A 103 5.07 2.52 -12.11
N LEU A 104 3.76 2.71 -12.33
CA LEU A 104 3.02 3.86 -11.81
C LEU A 104 2.97 3.86 -10.29
N ALA A 105 2.73 2.72 -9.67
CA ALA A 105 2.67 2.62 -8.22
C ALA A 105 4.03 2.93 -7.59
N VAL A 106 5.13 2.38 -8.13
CA VAL A 106 6.49 2.68 -7.66
C VAL A 106 6.85 4.14 -7.91
N GLY A 107 6.56 4.67 -9.10
CA GLY A 107 6.79 6.07 -9.47
C GLY A 107 6.01 7.06 -8.61
N THR A 108 4.90 6.64 -8.01
CA THR A 108 4.14 7.43 -7.03
C THR A 108 4.69 7.23 -5.62
N ALA A 109 4.99 5.99 -5.23
CA ALA A 109 5.39 5.65 -3.87
C ALA A 109 6.72 6.31 -3.47
N VAL A 110 7.73 6.30 -4.35
CA VAL A 110 9.07 6.79 -4.03
C VAL A 110 9.09 8.29 -3.75
N PRO A 111 8.62 9.18 -4.63
CA PRO A 111 8.60 10.63 -4.35
C PRO A 111 7.74 10.97 -3.14
N LEU A 112 6.56 10.36 -3.02
CA LEU A 112 5.67 10.60 -1.91
C LEU A 112 6.22 10.09 -0.56
N ALA A 113 7.10 9.08 -0.54
CA ALA A 113 7.73 8.63 0.70
C ALA A 113 8.55 9.76 1.37
N TYR A 114 9.25 10.57 0.59
CA TYR A 114 9.99 11.73 1.10
C TYR A 114 9.04 12.84 1.56
N LEU A 115 7.97 13.10 0.81
CA LEU A 115 6.98 14.12 1.16
C LEU A 115 6.20 13.73 2.42
N THR A 116 5.74 12.50 2.51
CA THR A 116 5.00 12.01 3.69
C THR A 116 5.88 11.97 4.94
N LEU A 117 7.19 11.67 4.80
CA LEU A 117 8.12 11.74 5.92
C LEU A 117 8.23 13.16 6.48
N SER A 118 8.36 14.16 5.60
CA SER A 118 8.44 15.57 6.03
C SER A 118 7.16 16.03 6.74
N GLY A 119 6.00 15.64 6.20
CA GLY A 119 4.69 15.90 6.82
C GLY A 119 4.55 15.25 8.19
N ARG A 120 4.98 13.98 8.32
CA ARG A 120 4.98 13.26 9.59
C ARG A 120 5.87 13.93 10.63
N LYS A 121 7.11 14.31 10.28
CA LYS A 121 8.01 15.01 11.21
C LYS A 121 7.38 16.30 11.75
N LYS A 122 6.69 17.07 10.90
CA LYS A 122 5.93 18.27 11.31
C LYS A 122 4.74 17.92 12.23
N ALA A 123 3.98 16.88 11.91
CA ALA A 123 2.86 16.45 12.74
C ALA A 123 3.32 15.93 14.11
N MET A 124 4.40 15.14 14.14
CA MET A 124 5.00 14.65 15.39
C MET A 124 5.45 15.80 16.31
N ALA A 125 6.01 16.88 15.75
CA ALA A 125 6.41 18.06 16.51
C ALA A 125 5.21 18.80 17.13
N ARG A 126 4.03 18.73 16.52
CA ARG A 126 2.82 19.45 16.99
C ARG A 126 1.97 18.65 17.98
N ILE A 127 1.73 17.37 17.72
CA ILE A 127 0.77 16.55 18.46
C ILE A 127 1.38 15.28 19.08
N GLY A 128 2.70 15.10 18.93
CA GLY A 128 3.45 13.96 19.45
C GLY A 128 3.43 12.74 18.52
N GLN A 129 4.38 11.82 18.74
CA GLN A 129 4.63 10.66 17.89
C GLN A 129 3.44 9.69 17.85
N THR A 130 2.91 9.32 19.01
CA THR A 130 1.84 8.29 19.08
C THR A 130 0.54 8.78 18.46
N LYS A 131 0.10 10.02 18.79
CA LYS A 131 -1.16 10.56 18.25
C LYS A 131 -1.07 10.76 16.73
N SER A 132 0.02 11.36 16.24
CA SER A 132 0.21 11.54 14.79
C SER A 132 0.27 10.21 14.06
N GLY A 133 0.93 9.19 14.65
CA GLY A 133 0.99 7.83 14.10
C GLY A 133 -0.38 7.17 14.02
N LEU A 134 -1.20 7.24 15.06
CA LEU A 134 -2.55 6.66 15.05
C LEU A 134 -3.47 7.31 14.01
N ILE A 135 -3.42 8.62 13.86
CA ILE A 135 -4.21 9.34 12.85
C ILE A 135 -3.76 8.92 11.45
N GLU A 136 -2.45 8.90 11.22
CA GLU A 136 -1.89 8.47 9.93
C GLU A 136 -2.27 7.02 9.62
N ASP A 137 -2.16 6.10 10.59
CA ASP A 137 -2.55 4.69 10.44
C ASP A 137 -4.01 4.55 10.00
N ALA A 138 -4.92 5.23 10.71
CA ALA A 138 -6.34 5.19 10.39
C ALA A 138 -6.63 5.69 8.96
N LEU A 139 -6.01 6.81 8.57
CA LEU A 139 -6.18 7.39 7.24
C LEU A 139 -5.61 6.46 6.13
N ILE A 140 -4.41 5.93 6.34
CA ILE A 140 -3.73 5.12 5.32
C ILE A 140 -4.38 3.73 5.19
N VAL A 141 -4.78 3.11 6.29
CA VAL A 141 -5.52 1.83 6.24
C VAL A 141 -6.88 2.02 5.57
N ALA A 142 -7.62 3.09 5.91
CA ALA A 142 -8.88 3.40 5.26
C ALA A 142 -8.70 3.69 3.76
N ALA A 143 -7.68 4.46 3.37
CA ALA A 143 -7.37 4.75 1.97
C ALA A 143 -7.01 3.47 1.20
N GLY A 144 -6.17 2.59 1.76
CA GLY A 144 -5.82 1.31 1.16
C GLY A 144 -7.04 0.41 0.97
N ALA A 145 -7.89 0.29 1.99
CA ALA A 145 -9.13 -0.48 1.92
C ALA A 145 -10.10 0.08 0.87
N LEU A 146 -10.25 1.40 0.79
CA LEU A 146 -11.08 2.06 -0.22
C LEU A 146 -10.56 1.83 -1.63
N VAL A 147 -9.27 2.04 -1.90
CA VAL A 147 -8.68 1.84 -3.22
C VAL A 147 -8.88 0.40 -3.69
N VAL A 148 -8.56 -0.58 -2.85
CA VAL A 148 -8.73 -2.00 -3.18
C VAL A 148 -10.22 -2.34 -3.31
N GLY A 149 -11.05 -1.97 -2.35
CA GLY A 149 -12.47 -2.28 -2.33
C GLY A 149 -13.24 -1.73 -3.53
N LEU A 150 -13.01 -0.45 -3.88
CA LEU A 150 -13.65 0.18 -5.04
C LEU A 150 -13.16 -0.43 -6.36
N THR A 151 -11.88 -0.79 -6.46
CA THR A 151 -11.31 -1.42 -7.65
C THR A 151 -11.92 -2.80 -7.88
N VAL A 152 -11.99 -3.60 -6.81
CA VAL A 152 -12.59 -4.94 -6.83
C VAL A 152 -14.09 -4.86 -7.16
N ALA A 153 -14.83 -3.96 -6.51
CA ALA A 153 -16.26 -3.79 -6.77
C ALA A 153 -16.53 -3.37 -8.22
N ARG A 154 -15.69 -2.50 -8.79
CA ARG A 154 -15.78 -2.10 -10.20
C ARG A 154 -15.45 -3.24 -11.16
N PHE A 155 -14.47 -4.07 -10.80
CA PHE A 155 -14.08 -5.22 -11.61
C PHE A 155 -15.12 -6.33 -11.59
N SER A 156 -15.75 -6.61 -10.45
CA SER A 156 -16.80 -7.64 -10.30
C SER A 156 -18.11 -7.29 -11.02
N ARG A 157 -18.30 -6.03 -11.39
CA ARG A 157 -19.50 -5.58 -12.13
C ARG A 157 -19.34 -5.59 -13.66
N ARG A 158 -18.14 -5.93 -14.14
CA ARG A 158 -17.82 -6.04 -15.59
C ARG A 158 -17.80 -7.49 -16.05
#